data_7dfb3e47f9b5cdbd42535e0597029ed4
#
_entry.id   7dfb3e47f9b5cdbd42535e0597029ed4
#
_cell.length_a   1.000
_cell.length_b   1.000
_cell.length_c   1.000
_cell.angle_alpha   90.00
_cell.angle_beta   90.00
_cell.angle_gamma   90.00
#
_symmetry.space_group_name_H-M   'P 1'
#
loop_
_entity.id
_entity.type
_entity.pdbx_description
1 polymer ?
#
loop_
_entity_poly.entity_id
_entity_poly.type
_entity_poly.pdbx_seq_one_letter_code
_entity_poly.pdbx_strand_id
1 'polypeptide(L)'
;MRKSLVILLYLPIIGFGQIMLHQWEDVLYDKYDYLKFQDLEIVHQKIDPNNIDYSLLKAAIFYCTNLQRHKYKMIPLKHSPALERAAQKHSMDMVKQNFFSHRNRSRVNKTVKDRLKSEGIKGGCIGENISWNFEKDPSYWSFALAVVEGWMASPGHKSNILDKEFKYLGCGTYYYKDPEWVDLFNAKSTQNLSSNDTPNKIISYK
;
A
#
# COMPACT_ATOMS: atom_id res chain seq x y z
N MET A 1 -3.70 23.90 68.03
CA MET A 1 -3.48 24.38 66.64
C MET A 1 -3.29 23.13 65.75
N ARG A 2 -4.34 22.73 65.01
CA ARG A 2 -4.27 21.60 64.05
C ARG A 2 -3.80 22.14 62.70
N LYS A 3 -2.64 21.69 62.24
CA LYS A 3 -2.14 21.98 60.89
C LYS A 3 -2.83 21.03 59.91
N SER A 4 -3.72 21.57 59.06
CA SER A 4 -4.31 20.83 57.95
C SER A 4 -3.25 20.68 56.85
N LEU A 5 -2.90 19.43 56.54
CA LEU A 5 -2.03 19.07 55.41
C LEU A 5 -2.90 19.00 54.14
N VAL A 6 -2.72 19.97 53.24
CA VAL A 6 -3.34 19.93 51.91
C VAL A 6 -2.47 19.06 51.02
N ILE A 7 -2.94 17.84 50.73
CA ILE A 7 -2.31 16.94 49.74
C ILE A 7 -2.82 17.40 48.39
N LEU A 8 -1.97 18.04 47.59
CA LEU A 8 -2.22 18.33 46.17
C LEU A 8 -2.03 17.03 45.41
N LEU A 9 -3.14 16.37 45.05
CA LEU A 9 -3.12 15.25 44.11
C LEU A 9 -2.82 15.79 42.71
N TYR A 10 -1.58 15.61 42.27
CA TYR A 10 -1.23 15.72 40.84
C TYR A 10 -1.89 14.57 40.10
N LEU A 11 -3.03 14.79 39.48
CA LEU A 11 -3.54 13.91 38.43
C LEU A 11 -2.65 14.14 37.21
N PRO A 12 -2.01 13.09 36.67
CA PRO A 12 -1.35 13.21 35.39
C PRO A 12 -2.43 13.58 34.36
N ILE A 13 -2.25 14.69 33.67
CA ILE A 13 -2.99 15.00 32.44
C ILE A 13 -2.61 13.89 31.48
N ILE A 14 -3.49 12.89 31.37
CA ILE A 14 -3.41 11.91 30.31
C ILE A 14 -3.70 12.71 29.03
N GLY A 15 -2.63 13.18 28.41
CA GLY A 15 -2.70 13.74 27.08
C GLY A 15 -3.48 12.74 26.22
N PHE A 16 -4.42 13.23 25.42
CA PHE A 16 -5.15 12.43 24.43
C PHE A 16 -4.11 11.63 23.65
N GLY A 17 -4.03 10.34 23.97
CA GLY A 17 -3.02 9.44 23.44
C GLY A 17 -3.07 9.50 21.92
N GLN A 18 -1.94 9.85 21.32
CA GLN A 18 -1.65 9.38 19.97
C GLN A 18 -1.96 7.89 19.99
N ILE A 19 -3.02 7.50 19.28
CA ILE A 19 -3.25 6.10 19.00
C ILE A 19 -2.01 5.67 18.23
N MET A 20 -1.10 4.98 18.90
CA MET A 20 0.04 4.33 18.26
C MET A 20 -0.58 3.29 17.31
N LEU A 21 -0.69 3.64 16.04
CA LEU A 21 -1.06 2.69 15.00
C LEU A 21 0.08 1.68 14.93
N HIS A 22 -0.06 0.55 15.66
CA HIS A 22 0.94 -0.50 15.63
C HIS A 22 0.89 -1.30 14.32
N GLN A 23 -0.20 -1.18 13.56
CA GLN A 23 -0.39 -1.87 12.28
C GLN A 23 -1.44 -1.14 11.46
N TRP A 24 -1.23 -1.04 10.14
CA TRP A 24 -2.21 -0.51 9.22
C TRP A 24 -3.33 -1.54 8.95
N GLU A 25 -4.60 -1.11 9.05
CA GLU A 25 -5.78 -1.93 8.82
C GLU A 25 -6.65 -1.37 7.69
N ASP A 26 -7.42 -2.23 7.01
CA ASP A 26 -8.24 -1.85 5.86
C ASP A 26 -9.25 -0.74 6.16
N VAL A 27 -9.79 -0.68 7.37
CA VAL A 27 -10.72 0.38 7.81
C VAL A 27 -10.10 1.78 7.76
N LEU A 28 -8.78 1.87 7.81
CA LEU A 28 -8.05 3.15 7.79
C LEU A 28 -8.03 3.80 6.40
N TYR A 29 -8.25 3.02 5.32
CA TYR A 29 -8.37 3.58 3.97
C TYR A 29 -9.57 4.51 3.81
N ASP A 30 -10.65 4.34 4.59
CA ASP A 30 -11.80 5.23 4.62
C ASP A 30 -11.61 6.43 5.55
N LYS A 31 -10.67 6.33 6.51
CA LYS A 31 -10.42 7.35 7.52
C LYS A 31 -9.45 8.44 7.06
N TYR A 32 -8.46 8.08 6.27
CA TYR A 32 -7.42 8.98 5.78
C TYR A 32 -7.59 9.24 4.30
N ASP A 33 -7.30 10.46 3.88
CA ASP A 33 -7.10 10.81 2.48
C ASP A 33 -5.59 10.90 2.17
N TYR A 34 -5.26 11.07 0.89
CA TYR A 34 -3.87 11.13 0.41
C TYR A 34 -3.08 12.35 0.95
N LEU A 35 -3.73 13.42 1.39
CA LEU A 35 -3.07 14.58 1.98
C LEU A 35 -2.71 14.30 3.43
N LYS A 36 -3.67 13.78 4.20
CA LYS A 36 -3.48 13.48 5.64
C LYS A 36 -2.58 12.29 5.88
N PHE A 37 -2.59 11.30 4.98
CA PHE A 37 -1.76 10.11 5.15
C PHE A 37 -0.26 10.45 5.14
N GLN A 38 0.18 11.33 4.24
CA GLN A 38 1.59 11.70 4.16
C GLN A 38 2.11 12.43 5.41
N ASP A 39 1.20 13.01 6.23
CA ASP A 39 1.55 13.73 7.44
C ASP A 39 1.63 12.82 8.68
N LEU A 40 1.31 11.54 8.53
CA LEU A 40 1.41 10.57 9.62
C LEU A 40 2.88 10.27 9.96
N GLU A 41 3.26 10.40 11.21
CA GLU A 41 4.63 10.15 11.68
C GLU A 41 5.10 8.72 11.35
N ILE A 42 4.20 7.73 11.46
CA ILE A 42 4.51 6.32 11.20
C ILE A 42 5.02 6.06 9.77
N VAL A 43 4.57 6.80 8.76
CA VAL A 43 5.01 6.59 7.37
C VAL A 43 6.43 7.07 7.10
N HIS A 44 6.97 7.93 7.96
CA HIS A 44 8.33 8.44 7.88
C HIS A 44 9.34 7.59 8.67
N GLN A 45 8.88 6.58 9.40
CA GLN A 45 9.76 5.63 10.05
C GLN A 45 10.52 4.79 9.02
N LYS A 46 11.79 4.51 9.30
CA LYS A 46 12.60 3.61 8.47
C LYS A 46 11.99 2.21 8.46
N ILE A 47 12.02 1.58 7.31
CA ILE A 47 11.59 0.18 7.18
C ILE A 47 12.66 -0.72 7.78
N ASP A 48 12.29 -1.49 8.80
CA ASP A 48 13.13 -2.59 9.28
C ASP A 48 12.90 -3.84 8.40
N PRO A 49 13.90 -4.30 7.62
CA PRO A 49 13.75 -5.47 6.76
C PRO A 49 13.42 -6.76 7.49
N ASN A 50 13.66 -6.83 8.79
CA ASN A 50 13.34 -7.99 9.62
C ASN A 50 11.91 -7.94 10.20
N ASN A 51 11.27 -6.76 10.17
CA ASN A 51 9.94 -6.55 10.73
C ASN A 51 9.14 -5.53 9.91
N ILE A 52 8.87 -5.87 8.66
CA ILE A 52 8.17 -4.99 7.72
C ILE A 52 6.66 -4.98 8.01
N ASP A 53 6.08 -3.81 8.25
CA ASP A 53 4.63 -3.62 8.15
C ASP A 53 4.22 -3.54 6.67
N TYR A 54 3.92 -4.69 6.08
CA TYR A 54 3.47 -4.76 4.69
C TYR A 54 2.15 -4.05 4.45
N SER A 55 1.27 -3.98 5.44
CA SER A 55 -0.01 -3.27 5.32
C SER A 55 0.22 -1.77 5.18
N LEU A 56 1.09 -1.20 6.01
CA LEU A 56 1.49 0.21 5.92
C LEU A 56 2.23 0.50 4.61
N LEU A 57 3.11 -0.40 4.16
CA LEU A 57 3.87 -0.22 2.93
C LEU A 57 2.97 -0.21 1.68
N LYS A 58 1.96 -1.09 1.63
CA LYS A 58 0.93 -1.11 0.58
C LYS A 58 0.09 0.17 0.60
N ALA A 59 -0.32 0.61 1.79
CA ALA A 59 -1.06 1.85 1.97
C ALA A 59 -0.26 3.07 1.51
N ALA A 60 1.04 3.12 1.80
CA ALA A 60 1.89 4.22 1.34
C ALA A 60 1.91 4.32 -0.20
N ILE A 61 2.04 3.19 -0.91
CA ILE A 61 2.00 3.17 -2.39
C ILE A 61 0.60 3.60 -2.90
N PHE A 62 -0.47 3.15 -2.25
CA PHE A 62 -1.85 3.53 -2.58
C PHE A 62 -2.06 5.04 -2.46
N TYR A 63 -1.70 5.64 -1.33
CA TYR A 63 -1.91 7.06 -1.10
C TYR A 63 -0.97 7.93 -1.94
N CYS A 64 0.26 7.51 -2.16
CA CYS A 64 1.19 8.19 -3.05
C CYS A 64 0.65 8.20 -4.50
N THR A 65 0.02 7.11 -4.96
CA THR A 65 -0.67 7.06 -6.26
C THR A 65 -1.80 8.06 -6.33
N ASN A 66 -2.65 8.13 -5.30
CA ASN A 66 -3.76 9.08 -5.25
C ASN A 66 -3.29 10.53 -5.15
N LEU A 67 -2.15 10.79 -4.49
CA LEU A 67 -1.50 12.09 -4.49
C LEU A 67 -1.07 12.49 -5.91
N GLN A 68 -0.51 11.57 -6.71
CA GLN A 68 -0.20 11.86 -8.12
C GLN A 68 -1.48 12.12 -8.93
N ARG A 69 -2.51 11.31 -8.78
CA ARG A 69 -3.80 11.56 -9.44
C ARG A 69 -4.35 12.95 -9.09
N HIS A 70 -4.29 13.37 -7.84
CA HIS A 70 -4.71 14.71 -7.41
C HIS A 70 -3.90 15.81 -8.10
N LYS A 71 -2.56 15.69 -8.19
CA LYS A 71 -1.70 16.65 -8.92
C LYS A 71 -2.12 16.83 -10.38
N TYR A 72 -2.65 15.75 -10.99
CA TYR A 72 -3.17 15.77 -12.37
C TYR A 72 -4.69 16.03 -12.44
N LYS A 73 -5.33 16.48 -11.35
CA LYS A 73 -6.77 16.79 -11.27
C LYS A 73 -7.67 15.59 -11.59
N MET A 74 -7.20 14.38 -11.29
CA MET A 74 -7.95 13.15 -11.44
C MET A 74 -8.67 12.79 -10.15
N ILE A 75 -9.82 12.11 -10.27
CA ILE A 75 -10.57 11.59 -9.12
C ILE A 75 -9.71 10.50 -8.44
N PRO A 76 -9.52 10.55 -7.10
CA PRO A 76 -8.83 9.51 -6.36
C PRO A 76 -9.49 8.13 -6.54
N LEU A 77 -8.67 7.09 -6.59
CA LEU A 77 -9.11 5.71 -6.64
C LEU A 77 -9.51 5.22 -5.24
N LYS A 78 -10.50 4.35 -5.18
CA LYS A 78 -10.93 3.67 -3.95
C LYS A 78 -10.07 2.43 -3.72
N HIS A 79 -9.80 2.14 -2.46
CA HIS A 79 -9.12 0.89 -2.09
C HIS A 79 -10.00 -0.31 -2.41
N SER A 80 -9.39 -1.37 -2.96
CA SER A 80 -10.01 -2.67 -3.18
C SER A 80 -9.17 -3.77 -2.54
N PRO A 81 -9.64 -4.41 -1.47
CA PRO A 81 -8.95 -5.52 -0.84
C PRO A 81 -8.69 -6.68 -1.81
N ALA A 82 -9.57 -6.90 -2.80
CA ALA A 82 -9.39 -7.95 -3.80
C ALA A 82 -8.24 -7.64 -4.76
N LEU A 83 -8.15 -6.39 -5.25
CA LEU A 83 -7.02 -5.94 -6.08
C LEU A 83 -5.71 -5.98 -5.29
N GLU A 84 -5.76 -5.62 -4.01
CA GLU A 84 -4.59 -5.66 -3.12
C GLU A 84 -4.08 -7.09 -2.91
N ARG A 85 -4.96 -8.05 -2.60
CA ARG A 85 -4.55 -9.46 -2.46
C ARG A 85 -3.91 -10.01 -3.74
N ALA A 86 -4.49 -9.70 -4.91
CA ALA A 86 -3.92 -10.10 -6.18
C ALA A 86 -2.54 -9.47 -6.41
N ALA A 87 -2.38 -8.17 -6.13
CA ALA A 87 -1.12 -7.45 -6.26
C ALA A 87 -0.04 -7.99 -5.31
N GLN A 88 -0.39 -8.19 -4.04
CA GLN A 88 0.53 -8.73 -3.04
C GLN A 88 1.03 -10.12 -3.41
N LYS A 89 0.12 -10.99 -3.84
CA LYS A 89 0.47 -12.33 -4.27
C LYS A 89 1.40 -12.33 -5.49
N HIS A 90 1.14 -11.43 -6.46
CA HIS A 90 2.00 -11.33 -7.64
C HIS A 90 3.40 -10.81 -7.30
N SER A 91 3.52 -9.79 -6.44
CA SER A 91 4.80 -9.30 -5.95
C SER A 91 5.59 -10.39 -5.24
N MET A 92 4.93 -11.16 -4.38
CA MET A 92 5.52 -12.31 -3.69
C MET A 92 5.96 -13.42 -4.69
N ASP A 93 5.14 -13.73 -5.70
CA ASP A 93 5.47 -14.71 -6.73
C ASP A 93 6.68 -14.27 -7.56
N MET A 94 6.77 -12.99 -7.93
CA MET A 94 7.92 -12.43 -8.65
C MET A 94 9.24 -12.61 -7.88
N VAL A 95 9.19 -12.46 -6.56
CA VAL A 95 10.37 -12.68 -5.70
C VAL A 95 10.65 -14.17 -5.53
N LYS A 96 9.67 -14.95 -5.04
CA LYS A 96 9.88 -16.36 -4.69
C LYS A 96 10.24 -17.26 -5.88
N GLN A 97 9.76 -16.93 -7.08
CA GLN A 97 10.03 -17.69 -8.30
C GLN A 97 11.10 -17.03 -9.19
N ASN A 98 11.74 -15.97 -8.68
CA ASN A 98 12.80 -15.23 -9.35
C ASN A 98 12.46 -14.83 -10.79
N PHE A 99 11.43 -13.99 -10.96
CA PHE A 99 11.07 -13.39 -12.26
C PHE A 99 10.59 -11.95 -12.10
N PHE A 100 10.54 -11.20 -13.21
CA PHE A 100 9.96 -9.86 -13.27
C PHE A 100 9.16 -9.75 -14.58
N SER A 101 7.83 -9.89 -14.48
CA SER A 101 6.93 -9.91 -15.64
C SER A 101 5.48 -9.78 -15.18
N HIS A 102 4.62 -9.21 -16.04
CA HIS A 102 3.16 -9.25 -15.89
C HIS A 102 2.56 -10.66 -15.96
N ARG A 103 3.29 -11.63 -16.52
CA ARG A 103 2.86 -13.02 -16.60
C ARG A 103 3.53 -13.86 -15.51
N ASN A 104 2.73 -14.49 -14.68
CA ASN A 104 3.23 -15.43 -13.67
C ASN A 104 3.81 -16.68 -14.35
N ARG A 105 4.83 -17.30 -13.74
CA ARG A 105 5.39 -18.59 -14.17
C ARG A 105 4.43 -19.75 -13.91
N SER A 106 3.53 -19.62 -12.93
CA SER A 106 2.49 -20.61 -12.65
C SER A 106 1.53 -20.78 -13.84
N ARG A 107 1.01 -21.98 -14.02
CA ARG A 107 -0.06 -22.25 -15.00
C ARG A 107 -1.40 -21.66 -14.56
N VAL A 108 -1.64 -21.60 -13.26
CA VAL A 108 -2.82 -20.99 -12.64
C VAL A 108 -2.52 -19.51 -12.37
N ASN A 109 -3.49 -18.63 -12.59
CA ASN A 109 -3.34 -17.19 -12.41
C ASN A 109 -2.19 -16.57 -13.21
N LYS A 110 -2.05 -17.00 -14.46
CA LYS A 110 -0.93 -16.65 -15.32
C LYS A 110 -0.92 -15.18 -15.74
N THR A 111 -2.08 -14.65 -16.08
CA THR A 111 -2.24 -13.27 -16.51
C THR A 111 -2.82 -12.40 -15.38
N VAL A 112 -2.73 -11.07 -15.52
CA VAL A 112 -3.41 -10.11 -14.63
C VAL A 112 -4.89 -10.46 -14.52
N LYS A 113 -5.56 -10.69 -15.66
CA LYS A 113 -6.99 -11.06 -15.71
C LYS A 113 -7.29 -12.32 -14.91
N ASP A 114 -6.46 -13.35 -15.01
CA ASP A 114 -6.65 -14.60 -14.25
C ASP A 114 -6.51 -14.36 -12.74
N ARG A 115 -5.51 -13.58 -12.33
CA ARG A 115 -5.29 -13.21 -10.92
C ARG A 115 -6.46 -12.42 -10.34
N LEU A 116 -6.94 -11.40 -11.07
CA LEU A 116 -8.06 -10.60 -10.62
C LEU A 116 -9.36 -11.41 -10.58
N LYS A 117 -9.57 -12.28 -11.57
CA LYS A 117 -10.74 -13.19 -11.59
C LYS A 117 -10.73 -14.14 -10.40
N SER A 118 -9.56 -14.65 -9.99
CA SER A 118 -9.46 -15.54 -8.82
C SER A 118 -9.80 -14.84 -7.50
N GLU A 119 -9.63 -13.52 -7.44
CA GLU A 119 -10.05 -12.69 -6.31
C GLU A 119 -11.50 -12.17 -6.42
N GLY A 120 -12.23 -12.58 -7.46
CA GLY A 120 -13.63 -12.26 -7.66
C GLY A 120 -13.91 -11.03 -8.52
N ILE A 121 -12.89 -10.33 -9.04
CA ILE A 121 -13.06 -9.21 -9.98
C ILE A 121 -13.52 -9.75 -11.33
N LYS A 122 -14.68 -9.29 -11.80
CA LYS A 122 -15.27 -9.76 -13.07
C LYS A 122 -15.55 -8.57 -13.98
N GLY A 123 -15.08 -8.68 -15.22
CA GLY A 123 -15.34 -7.68 -16.27
C GLY A 123 -14.64 -6.34 -16.00
N GLY A 124 -14.99 -5.33 -16.81
CA GLY A 124 -14.43 -3.98 -16.73
C GLY A 124 -13.01 -3.86 -17.30
N CYS A 125 -12.54 -2.60 -17.33
CA CYS A 125 -11.15 -2.29 -17.64
C CYS A 125 -10.25 -2.69 -16.48
N ILE A 126 -9.09 -3.26 -16.78
CA ILE A 126 -8.07 -3.65 -15.82
C ILE A 126 -6.70 -3.16 -16.27
N GLY A 127 -5.88 -2.74 -15.32
CA GLY A 127 -4.50 -2.33 -15.54
C GLY A 127 -3.57 -2.91 -14.48
N GLU A 128 -2.30 -3.04 -14.82
CA GLU A 128 -1.27 -3.44 -13.88
C GLU A 128 0.02 -2.65 -14.13
N ASN A 129 0.60 -2.13 -13.08
CA ASN A 129 1.97 -1.63 -13.06
C ASN A 129 2.81 -2.53 -12.17
N ILE A 130 4.03 -2.83 -12.59
CA ILE A 130 5.01 -3.53 -11.77
C ILE A 130 6.29 -2.71 -11.68
N SER A 131 7.00 -2.81 -10.57
CA SER A 131 8.31 -2.20 -10.39
C SER A 131 9.26 -3.10 -9.63
N TRP A 132 10.54 -2.82 -9.83
CA TRP A 132 11.64 -3.44 -9.11
C TRP A 132 12.54 -2.31 -8.60
N ASN A 133 12.52 -2.07 -7.31
CA ASN A 133 13.17 -0.95 -6.66
C ASN A 133 14.26 -1.39 -5.69
N PHE A 134 15.30 -0.57 -5.62
CA PHE A 134 16.46 -0.71 -4.76
C PHE A 134 16.66 0.61 -4.03
N GLU A 135 16.45 0.66 -2.72
CA GLU A 135 16.53 1.89 -1.94
C GLU A 135 17.44 1.70 -0.73
N LYS A 136 18.22 2.74 -0.42
CA LYS A 136 19.07 2.72 0.77
C LYS A 136 18.31 3.31 1.95
N ASP A 137 18.13 2.50 3.01
CA ASP A 137 17.49 2.92 4.27
C ASP A 137 16.16 3.67 4.10
N PRO A 138 15.20 3.21 3.27
CA PRO A 138 13.99 3.96 3.02
C PRO A 138 13.06 3.99 4.23
N SER A 139 12.27 5.06 4.33
CA SER A 139 11.01 5.05 5.09
C SER A 139 9.88 4.45 4.25
N TYR A 140 8.74 4.14 4.88
CA TYR A 140 7.55 3.69 4.14
C TYR A 140 7.12 4.69 3.07
N TRP A 141 7.15 5.99 3.41
CA TRP A 141 6.78 7.05 2.47
C TRP A 141 7.82 7.25 1.36
N SER A 142 9.11 7.31 1.69
CA SER A 142 10.15 7.52 0.68
C SER A 142 10.22 6.35 -0.31
N PHE A 143 10.04 5.11 0.15
CA PHE A 143 9.95 3.95 -0.73
C PHE A 143 8.74 4.05 -1.67
N ALA A 144 7.57 4.40 -1.13
CA ALA A 144 6.35 4.57 -1.94
C ALA A 144 6.52 5.68 -2.99
N LEU A 145 7.17 6.78 -2.64
CA LEU A 145 7.51 7.84 -3.59
C LEU A 145 8.38 7.32 -4.73
N ALA A 146 9.48 6.62 -4.42
CA ALA A 146 10.39 6.08 -5.43
C ALA A 146 9.67 5.12 -6.40
N VAL A 147 8.81 4.24 -5.88
CA VAL A 147 7.99 3.32 -6.68
C VAL A 147 7.05 4.09 -7.62
N VAL A 148 6.27 5.02 -7.07
CA VAL A 148 5.22 5.72 -7.84
C VAL A 148 5.82 6.74 -8.80
N GLU A 149 6.89 7.44 -8.44
CA GLU A 149 7.61 8.34 -9.33
C GLU A 149 8.26 7.58 -10.49
N GLY A 150 8.81 6.39 -10.23
CA GLY A 150 9.30 5.50 -11.29
C GLY A 150 8.19 5.11 -12.28
N TRP A 151 7.00 4.79 -11.80
CA TRP A 151 5.85 4.55 -12.67
C TRP A 151 5.42 5.81 -13.43
N MET A 152 5.42 6.98 -12.78
CA MET A 152 5.06 8.24 -13.42
C MET A 152 6.08 8.70 -14.47
N ALA A 153 7.34 8.27 -14.37
CA ALA A 153 8.38 8.52 -15.38
C ALA A 153 8.23 7.63 -16.63
N SER A 154 7.50 6.51 -16.54
CA SER A 154 7.25 5.58 -17.65
C SER A 154 5.91 5.90 -18.32
N PRO A 155 5.87 6.22 -19.64
CA PRO A 155 4.62 6.59 -20.32
C PRO A 155 3.48 5.57 -20.18
N GLY A 156 3.78 4.27 -20.27
CA GLY A 156 2.77 3.20 -20.12
C GLY A 156 2.21 3.09 -18.71
N HIS A 157 3.08 3.09 -17.70
CA HIS A 157 2.65 3.05 -16.30
C HIS A 157 1.91 4.32 -15.88
N LYS A 158 2.38 5.48 -16.32
CA LYS A 158 1.72 6.78 -16.11
C LYS A 158 0.30 6.78 -16.70
N SER A 159 0.14 6.23 -17.92
CA SER A 159 -1.17 6.11 -18.55
C SER A 159 -2.14 5.33 -17.68
N ASN A 160 -1.72 4.21 -17.08
CA ASN A 160 -2.54 3.46 -16.14
C ASN A 160 -2.90 4.28 -14.89
N ILE A 161 -1.92 4.98 -14.29
CA ILE A 161 -2.18 5.79 -13.09
C ILE A 161 -3.18 6.90 -13.37
N LEU A 162 -3.14 7.51 -14.54
CA LEU A 162 -3.98 8.66 -14.91
C LEU A 162 -5.23 8.31 -15.72
N ASP A 163 -5.50 7.01 -15.92
CA ASP A 163 -6.71 6.59 -16.63
C ASP A 163 -7.97 6.91 -15.80
N LYS A 164 -8.94 7.54 -16.46
CA LYS A 164 -10.22 7.94 -15.85
C LYS A 164 -11.23 6.80 -15.73
N GLU A 165 -11.03 5.73 -16.47
CA GLU A 165 -11.89 4.55 -16.44
C GLU A 165 -11.70 3.77 -15.13
N PHE A 166 -10.51 3.80 -14.54
CA PHE A 166 -10.26 3.13 -13.28
C PHE A 166 -10.90 3.86 -12.10
N LYS A 167 -11.47 3.08 -11.18
CA LYS A 167 -12.15 3.53 -9.97
C LYS A 167 -11.56 2.92 -8.70
N TYR A 168 -10.89 1.79 -8.85
CA TYR A 168 -10.36 0.98 -7.74
C TYR A 168 -8.89 0.67 -7.94
N LEU A 169 -8.20 0.59 -6.82
CA LEU A 169 -6.76 0.35 -6.74
C LEU A 169 -6.44 -0.60 -5.59
N GLY A 170 -5.54 -1.53 -5.85
CA GLY A 170 -4.88 -2.34 -4.83
C GLY A 170 -3.39 -2.44 -5.11
N CYS A 171 -2.58 -2.25 -4.09
CA CYS A 171 -1.12 -2.29 -4.18
C CYS A 171 -0.56 -3.50 -3.43
N GLY A 172 0.55 -4.03 -3.91
CA GLY A 172 1.31 -5.10 -3.28
C GLY A 172 2.79 -4.85 -3.42
N THR A 173 3.56 -5.28 -2.44
CA THR A 173 5.03 -5.22 -2.50
C THR A 173 5.62 -6.34 -1.67
N TYR A 174 6.76 -6.86 -2.09
CA TYR A 174 7.44 -7.90 -1.35
C TYR A 174 8.94 -7.71 -1.39
N TYR A 175 9.52 -7.58 -0.19
CA TYR A 175 10.95 -7.43 0.04
C TYR A 175 11.67 -8.77 -0.16
N TYR A 176 12.92 -8.70 -0.58
CA TYR A 176 13.85 -9.81 -0.52
C TYR A 176 15.28 -9.30 -0.27
N LYS A 177 16.08 -10.14 0.40
CA LYS A 177 17.49 -9.86 0.59
C LYS A 177 18.24 -10.29 -0.67
N ASP A 178 18.89 -9.34 -1.33
CA ASP A 178 19.74 -9.61 -2.49
C ASP A 178 21.19 -9.81 -2.05
N PRO A 179 21.87 -10.91 -2.42
CA PRO A 179 23.26 -11.15 -2.03
C PRO A 179 24.25 -10.13 -2.57
N GLU A 180 23.97 -9.51 -3.73
CA GLU A 180 24.83 -8.51 -4.36
C GLU A 180 24.58 -7.10 -3.83
N TRP A 181 23.38 -6.85 -3.29
CA TRP A 181 22.90 -5.54 -2.83
C TRP A 181 22.42 -5.59 -1.38
N VAL A 182 23.28 -6.14 -0.49
CA VAL A 182 22.94 -6.45 0.91
C VAL A 182 22.54 -5.22 1.74
N ASP A 183 23.03 -4.04 1.35
CA ASP A 183 22.77 -2.77 2.04
C ASP A 183 21.55 -2.02 1.49
N LEU A 184 20.88 -2.60 0.50
CA LEU A 184 19.71 -2.00 -0.11
C LEU A 184 18.42 -2.74 0.30
N PHE A 185 17.36 -1.96 0.44
CA PHE A 185 16.01 -2.49 0.54
C PHE A 185 15.52 -2.84 -0.87
N ASN A 186 15.53 -4.13 -1.19
CA ASN A 186 15.15 -4.63 -2.52
C ASN A 186 13.72 -5.14 -2.48
N ALA A 187 12.84 -4.60 -3.32
CA ALA A 187 11.47 -5.07 -3.38
C ALA A 187 10.90 -5.05 -4.80
N LYS A 188 9.99 -5.99 -5.06
CA LYS A 188 9.15 -5.99 -6.26
C LYS A 188 7.74 -5.57 -5.86
N SER A 189 7.21 -4.59 -6.58
CA SER A 189 5.89 -4.02 -6.30
C SER A 189 4.95 -4.22 -7.48
N THR A 190 3.65 -4.34 -7.16
CA THR A 190 2.56 -4.47 -8.13
C THR A 190 1.44 -3.52 -7.75
N GLN A 191 0.89 -2.85 -8.74
CA GLN A 191 -0.30 -2.02 -8.63
C GLN A 191 -1.35 -2.58 -9.59
N ASN A 192 -2.49 -3.01 -9.07
CA ASN A 192 -3.65 -3.43 -9.86
C ASN A 192 -4.72 -2.36 -9.85
N LEU A 193 -5.21 -2.02 -11.04
CA LEU A 193 -6.25 -1.02 -11.24
C LEU A 193 -7.46 -1.68 -11.93
N SER A 194 -8.66 -1.22 -11.57
CA SER A 194 -9.90 -1.73 -12.19
C SER A 194 -11.00 -0.69 -12.21
N SER A 195 -11.86 -0.77 -13.21
CA SER A 195 -13.13 -0.04 -13.24
C SER A 195 -14.21 -0.68 -12.35
N ASN A 196 -14.04 -1.96 -11.98
CA ASN A 196 -14.98 -2.74 -11.16
C ASN A 196 -14.28 -3.25 -9.89
N ASP A 197 -15.09 -3.51 -8.86
CA ASP A 197 -14.68 -4.23 -7.65
C ASP A 197 -15.54 -5.47 -7.44
N THR A 198 -15.18 -6.30 -6.45
CA THR A 198 -16.05 -7.38 -6.00
C THR A 198 -17.31 -6.80 -5.36
N PRO A 199 -18.49 -7.39 -5.56
CA PRO A 199 -19.64 -7.06 -4.75
C PRO A 199 -19.27 -7.26 -3.27
N ASN A 200 -19.52 -6.25 -2.44
CA ASN A 200 -19.34 -6.38 -1.00
C ASN A 200 -20.06 -7.66 -0.52
N LYS A 201 -19.31 -8.66 -0.12
CA LYS A 201 -19.90 -9.71 0.70
C LYS A 201 -20.23 -9.05 2.03
N ILE A 202 -21.49 -8.69 2.22
CA ILE A 202 -22.02 -8.37 3.54
C ILE A 202 -21.75 -9.61 4.38
N ILE A 203 -20.72 -9.59 5.20
CA ILE A 203 -20.50 -10.60 6.22
C ILE A 203 -21.56 -10.30 7.28
N SER A 204 -22.74 -10.94 7.15
CA SER A 204 -23.71 -10.96 8.22
C SER A 204 -23.12 -11.82 9.34
N TYR A 205 -22.60 -11.17 10.36
CA TYR A 205 -22.35 -11.86 11.64
C TYR A 205 -23.72 -12.27 12.17
N LYS A 206 -23.98 -13.58 12.18
CA LYS A 206 -25.06 -14.21 12.93
C LYS A 206 -24.62 -14.45 14.36
#